data_ea27c7875c2a1ab2582e0746ad71dfd8
#
_entry.id   ea27c7875c2a1ab2582e0746ad71dfd8
#
_cell.length_a   1.000
_cell.length_b   1.000
_cell.length_c   1.000
_cell.angle_alpha   90.00
_cell.angle_beta   90.00
_cell.angle_gamma   90.00
#
_symmetry.space_group_name_H-M   'P 1'
#
loop_
_entity.id
_entity.type
_entity.pdbx_description
1 polymer ?
#
loop_
_entity_poly.entity_id
_entity_poly.type
_entity_poly.pdbx_seq_one_letter_code
_entity_poly.pdbx_strand_id
1 'polypeptide(L)'
;MRRVKSEDAGVAQLDNPSSLKEVETSVRPRKRRQWPLLVGACILAACMVMLIGKNPFGSSVTLKTKAPDTIAATPVPTPTPREALEFRMLDLERGWVKYADGMAQTSDGGAHWQEVLTTEAPSVDSGADAMGIDAIAKLLSLETDGTPAVGGAATVQKRVDIVTLNGTVFDVKQSQFVTPKVGWALLPSTTNSKSPLVLTVDGGQTWIDGMTEDARAIMLGEKTHLTKLKAEASLYIDEAGAKAAIGSSWKLIPEQASPGDIVLVRHKEPGSISWQGKTYTLQPYEAGYFTYLPIPMSVKVGTYPIGDQTLTIKAKKFETQYLKVTEQMESMKQDTARINADQKKIDLARSKSEPTFLFRGPFVKPIEGILTTPYGYTRYVNGKYDSAHMALDLAAKEGTPIKATNDGVVALAEPLYLTGNSIYLDHGMGLFSQYAHLSELRVKTGDRVKQGDIIGLVGTTGFSTGPHLHFTFWAHNIQANPDIFFNTTPFQWVK
;
A
#
# COMPACT_ATOMS: atom_id res chain seq x y z
N MET A 1 23.86 26.22 66.31
CA MET A 1 24.98 27.11 65.95
C MET A 1 26.06 26.32 65.26
N ARG A 2 26.22 26.48 63.96
CA ARG A 2 27.41 26.60 63.11
C ARG A 2 26.99 26.48 61.65
N ARG A 3 27.04 27.61 60.98
CA ARG A 3 26.95 27.73 59.51
C ARG A 3 28.21 27.09 58.91
N VAL A 4 28.04 26.36 57.82
CA VAL A 4 29.13 26.08 56.87
C VAL A 4 28.67 26.55 55.50
N LYS A 5 29.54 27.30 54.87
CA LYS A 5 29.44 28.08 53.65
C LYS A 5 29.27 27.19 52.40
N SER A 6 28.50 27.68 51.44
CA SER A 6 28.51 27.31 50.03
C SER A 6 29.83 27.74 49.38
N GLU A 7 30.50 26.82 48.68
CA GLU A 7 31.53 27.19 47.71
C GLU A 7 30.98 26.94 46.29
N ASP A 8 30.96 28.03 45.54
CA ASP A 8 30.72 28.08 44.11
C ASP A 8 31.85 27.37 43.34
N ALA A 9 31.50 26.44 42.46
CA ALA A 9 32.41 25.92 41.46
C ALA A 9 31.98 26.40 40.08
N GLY A 10 32.85 27.18 39.49
CA GLY A 10 32.67 27.96 38.28
C GLY A 10 32.36 27.15 37.02
N VAL A 11 31.55 27.77 36.21
CA VAL A 11 31.28 27.41 34.82
C VAL A 11 32.51 27.78 33.98
N ALA A 12 33.20 26.79 33.44
CA ALA A 12 34.22 27.02 32.42
C ALA A 12 33.54 27.18 31.07
N GLN A 13 33.53 28.37 30.57
CA GLN A 13 33.21 28.77 29.21
C GLN A 13 34.37 28.34 28.30
N LEU A 14 34.12 27.49 27.32
CA LEU A 14 35.11 27.17 26.31
C LEU A 14 34.90 28.08 25.09
N ASP A 15 35.93 28.84 24.81
CA ASP A 15 36.06 29.80 23.74
C ASP A 15 36.02 29.18 22.35
N ASN A 16 35.44 29.92 21.44
CA ASN A 16 35.29 29.68 20.01
C ASN A 16 36.61 30.06 19.28
N PRO A 17 37.23 29.21 18.49
CA PRO A 17 38.28 29.63 17.58
C PRO A 17 37.72 29.91 16.19
N SER A 18 37.49 31.17 15.91
CA SER A 18 37.41 31.74 14.58
C SER A 18 38.81 31.90 14.00
N SER A 19 39.20 31.11 13.01
CA SER A 19 40.09 31.49 11.90
C SER A 19 40.39 30.30 10.99
N LEU A 20 39.64 30.19 9.92
CA LEU A 20 40.06 29.41 8.74
C LEU A 20 40.21 30.38 7.57
N LYS A 21 41.44 30.49 7.11
CA LYS A 21 41.83 31.24 5.93
C LYS A 21 41.18 30.64 4.68
N GLU A 22 40.57 31.50 3.87
CA GLU A 22 40.14 31.20 2.51
C GLU A 22 41.37 30.80 1.66
N VAL A 23 41.28 29.62 1.07
CA VAL A 23 42.15 29.24 -0.04
C VAL A 23 41.32 29.30 -1.30
N GLU A 24 41.49 30.37 -2.08
CA GLU A 24 40.97 30.48 -3.45
C GLU A 24 41.62 29.42 -4.33
N THR A 25 40.88 28.49 -4.81
CA THR A 25 41.24 27.64 -5.95
C THR A 25 40.39 28.02 -7.14
N SER A 26 41.00 28.73 -8.07
CA SER A 26 40.42 29.06 -9.38
C SER A 26 40.21 27.81 -10.22
N VAL A 27 38.97 27.43 -10.43
CA VAL A 27 38.57 26.38 -11.38
C VAL A 27 38.09 27.04 -12.65
N ARG A 28 38.87 26.92 -13.75
CA ARG A 28 38.48 27.34 -15.10
C ARG A 28 37.29 26.51 -15.59
N PRO A 29 36.28 27.10 -16.27
CA PRO A 29 35.16 26.37 -16.80
C PRO A 29 35.57 25.51 -18.01
N ARG A 30 35.33 24.20 -17.91
CA ARG A 30 35.41 23.26 -19.04
C ARG A 30 34.24 23.50 -19.99
N LYS A 31 34.55 23.79 -21.26
CA LYS A 31 33.60 23.92 -22.37
C LYS A 31 32.72 22.68 -22.51
N ARG A 32 31.41 22.86 -22.41
CA ARG A 32 30.40 21.87 -22.79
C ARG A 32 30.49 21.60 -24.29
N ARG A 33 30.84 20.38 -24.65
CA ARG A 33 30.71 19.83 -26.00
C ARG A 33 29.24 19.46 -26.22
N GLN A 34 28.55 20.23 -27.05
CA GLN A 34 27.21 19.90 -27.53
C GLN A 34 27.29 18.73 -28.48
N TRP A 35 26.58 17.67 -28.21
CA TRP A 35 26.26 16.63 -29.19
C TRP A 35 24.86 16.89 -29.75
N PRO A 36 24.65 16.74 -31.04
CA PRO A 36 23.34 16.97 -31.65
C PRO A 36 22.39 15.82 -31.33
N LEU A 37 21.17 16.20 -30.97
CA LEU A 37 20.01 15.32 -30.86
C LEU A 37 19.64 14.79 -32.25
N LEU A 38 19.86 13.51 -32.50
CA LEU A 38 19.25 12.79 -33.61
C LEU A 38 17.91 12.28 -33.14
N VAL A 39 16.85 12.91 -33.59
CA VAL A 39 15.46 12.47 -33.47
C VAL A 39 15.27 11.34 -34.48
N GLY A 40 15.21 10.09 -34.00
CA GLY A 40 14.83 8.93 -34.78
C GLY A 40 13.33 8.66 -34.64
N ALA A 41 12.54 9.12 -35.58
CA ALA A 41 11.14 8.71 -35.72
C ALA A 41 11.10 7.28 -36.30
N CYS A 42 10.68 6.32 -35.49
CA CYS A 42 10.33 4.98 -35.98
C CYS A 42 8.91 5.00 -36.52
N ILE A 43 8.81 5.07 -37.85
CA ILE A 43 7.58 4.81 -38.60
C ILE A 43 7.43 3.29 -38.70
N LEU A 44 6.38 2.75 -38.10
CA LEU A 44 5.93 1.37 -38.33
C LEU A 44 5.22 1.30 -39.68
N ALA A 45 5.91 0.82 -40.70
CA ALA A 45 5.31 0.44 -41.98
C ALA A 45 4.82 -1.01 -41.91
N ALA A 46 3.50 -1.18 -41.97
CA ALA A 46 2.88 -2.48 -42.15
C ALA A 46 3.11 -2.93 -43.60
N CYS A 47 3.91 -3.98 -43.79
CA CYS A 47 4.04 -4.67 -45.10
C CYS A 47 2.82 -5.55 -45.32
N MET A 48 1.91 -5.09 -46.19
CA MET A 48 0.87 -5.90 -46.80
C MET A 48 1.47 -6.51 -48.07
N VAL A 49 1.80 -7.80 -48.04
CA VAL A 49 2.26 -8.56 -49.23
C VAL A 49 1.03 -9.03 -49.96
N MET A 50 0.70 -8.40 -51.11
CA MET A 50 -0.19 -8.93 -52.12
C MET A 50 0.57 -9.95 -52.98
N LEU A 51 0.24 -11.21 -52.84
CA LEU A 51 0.61 -12.25 -53.81
C LEU A 51 -0.42 -12.28 -54.94
N ILE A 52 -0.07 -11.73 -56.10
CA ILE A 52 -0.82 -11.89 -57.34
C ILE A 52 -0.37 -13.20 -57.94
N GLY A 53 -1.18 -14.25 -57.81
CA GLY A 53 -1.05 -15.49 -58.55
C GLY A 53 -1.83 -15.42 -59.85
N LYS A 54 -1.16 -15.29 -60.96
CA LYS A 54 -1.77 -15.48 -62.27
C LYS A 54 -2.05 -16.99 -62.51
N ASN A 55 -3.31 -17.34 -62.71
CA ASN A 55 -3.68 -18.59 -63.29
C ASN A 55 -4.06 -18.39 -64.76
N PRO A 56 -3.37 -19.05 -65.70
CA PRO A 56 -3.81 -19.10 -67.10
C PRO A 56 -4.52 -20.42 -67.32
N PHE A 57 -5.82 -20.45 -67.46
CA PHE A 57 -6.57 -21.33 -68.35
C PHE A 57 -8.06 -21.01 -68.20
N GLY A 58 -8.59 -20.50 -69.30
CA GLY A 58 -9.99 -20.18 -69.41
C GLY A 58 -10.78 -21.47 -69.83
N SER A 59 -11.99 -21.52 -69.36
CA SER A 59 -13.12 -22.17 -70.08
C SER A 59 -14.40 -21.62 -69.39
N SER A 60 -15.05 -20.70 -70.07
CA SER A 60 -16.38 -20.22 -69.75
C SER A 60 -17.43 -21.27 -70.10
N VAL A 61 -18.01 -21.87 -69.05
CA VAL A 61 -19.25 -22.68 -69.25
C VAL A 61 -20.38 -21.77 -68.66
N THR A 62 -21.18 -21.24 -69.56
CA THR A 62 -22.38 -20.49 -69.25
C THR A 62 -23.50 -21.47 -68.88
N LEU A 63 -23.71 -21.70 -67.61
CA LEU A 63 -24.90 -22.43 -67.13
C LEU A 63 -26.01 -21.36 -66.95
N LYS A 64 -27.02 -21.39 -67.82
CA LYS A 64 -28.28 -20.70 -67.61
C LYS A 64 -29.01 -21.39 -66.46
N THR A 65 -28.94 -20.83 -65.28
CA THR A 65 -29.81 -21.22 -64.20
C THR A 65 -31.11 -20.38 -64.29
N LYS A 66 -32.19 -21.07 -64.37
CA LYS A 66 -33.55 -20.60 -64.29
C LYS A 66 -33.73 -19.96 -62.90
N ALA A 67 -34.21 -18.69 -62.82
CA ALA A 67 -34.54 -18.06 -61.60
C ALA A 67 -35.58 -18.89 -60.83
N PRO A 68 -35.38 -19.14 -59.51
CA PRO A 68 -36.40 -19.74 -58.69
C PRO A 68 -37.50 -18.69 -58.45
N ASP A 69 -38.73 -19.13 -58.53
CA ASP A 69 -39.92 -18.35 -58.20
C ASP A 69 -39.75 -17.71 -56.82
N THR A 70 -39.96 -16.40 -56.75
CA THR A 70 -39.94 -15.61 -55.51
C THR A 70 -41.13 -16.06 -54.65
N ILE A 71 -40.87 -16.99 -53.73
CA ILE A 71 -41.80 -17.25 -52.64
C ILE A 71 -41.77 -15.96 -51.79
N ALA A 72 -42.88 -15.27 -51.73
CA ALA A 72 -43.08 -14.11 -50.87
C ALA A 72 -42.71 -14.54 -49.44
N ALA A 73 -41.61 -13.98 -48.90
CA ALA A 73 -41.24 -14.19 -47.51
C ALA A 73 -42.41 -13.73 -46.63
N THR A 74 -43.02 -14.66 -45.95
CA THR A 74 -43.93 -14.32 -44.82
C THR A 74 -43.18 -13.38 -43.90
N PRO A 75 -43.79 -12.22 -43.52
CA PRO A 75 -43.13 -11.33 -42.60
C PRO A 75 -42.82 -12.10 -41.32
N VAL A 76 -41.52 -12.19 -40.98
CA VAL A 76 -41.12 -12.69 -39.68
C VAL A 76 -41.81 -11.80 -38.65
N PRO A 77 -42.63 -12.35 -37.75
CA PRO A 77 -43.28 -11.54 -36.74
C PRO A 77 -42.22 -10.79 -35.99
N THR A 78 -42.34 -9.45 -35.97
CA THR A 78 -41.51 -8.61 -35.14
C THR A 78 -41.66 -9.12 -33.72
N PRO A 79 -40.57 -9.50 -33.02
CA PRO A 79 -40.68 -10.07 -31.68
C PRO A 79 -41.38 -9.04 -30.79
N THR A 80 -42.48 -9.45 -30.19
CA THR A 80 -43.21 -8.62 -29.24
C THR A 80 -42.21 -8.19 -28.13
N PRO A 81 -42.15 -6.90 -27.78
CA PRO A 81 -41.24 -6.47 -26.73
C PRO A 81 -41.49 -7.26 -25.47
N ARG A 82 -40.46 -7.95 -24.99
CA ARG A 82 -40.51 -8.81 -23.81
C ARG A 82 -40.63 -7.92 -22.57
N GLU A 83 -41.65 -8.12 -21.74
CA GLU A 83 -41.85 -7.30 -20.55
C GLU A 83 -40.92 -7.74 -19.41
N ALA A 84 -40.01 -6.84 -18.98
CA ALA A 84 -39.23 -7.01 -17.81
C ALA A 84 -40.06 -6.75 -16.54
N LEU A 85 -40.01 -7.70 -15.60
CA LEU A 85 -40.77 -7.71 -14.36
C LEU A 85 -40.01 -7.08 -13.21
N GLU A 86 -38.75 -7.41 -13.09
CA GLU A 86 -37.87 -7.03 -11.99
C GLU A 86 -36.41 -7.03 -12.46
N PHE A 87 -35.55 -6.24 -11.82
CA PHE A 87 -34.13 -6.29 -12.03
C PHE A 87 -33.36 -6.13 -10.72
N ARG A 88 -32.11 -6.54 -10.73
CA ARG A 88 -31.16 -6.26 -9.65
C ARG A 88 -29.77 -6.12 -10.20
N MET A 89 -29.11 -4.99 -9.93
CA MET A 89 -27.68 -4.84 -10.10
C MET A 89 -26.98 -5.32 -8.82
N LEU A 90 -25.96 -6.12 -8.97
CA LEU A 90 -25.15 -6.66 -7.85
C LEU A 90 -23.98 -5.73 -7.54
N ASP A 91 -23.46 -5.06 -8.57
CA ASP A 91 -22.43 -4.03 -8.53
C ASP A 91 -22.55 -3.13 -9.78
N LEU A 92 -21.49 -2.37 -10.10
CA LEU A 92 -21.46 -1.50 -11.27
C LEU A 92 -21.47 -2.24 -12.61
N GLU A 93 -21.12 -3.52 -12.65
CA GLU A 93 -20.97 -4.29 -13.89
C GLU A 93 -21.97 -5.44 -13.98
N ARG A 94 -22.26 -6.11 -12.87
CA ARG A 94 -23.04 -7.33 -12.83
C ARG A 94 -24.46 -7.08 -12.37
N GLY A 95 -25.38 -7.73 -13.02
CA GLY A 95 -26.79 -7.67 -12.67
C GLY A 95 -27.63 -8.64 -13.46
N TRP A 96 -28.93 -8.66 -13.18
CA TRP A 96 -29.89 -9.49 -13.89
C TRP A 96 -31.23 -8.78 -14.08
N VAL A 97 -31.97 -9.16 -15.11
CA VAL A 97 -33.34 -8.77 -15.41
C VAL A 97 -34.19 -10.02 -15.52
N LYS A 98 -35.34 -10.04 -14.85
CA LYS A 98 -36.30 -11.15 -14.88
C LYS A 98 -37.45 -10.82 -15.80
N TYR A 99 -37.82 -11.78 -16.62
CA TYR A 99 -38.98 -11.77 -17.50
C TYR A 99 -39.97 -12.86 -17.08
N ALA A 100 -41.18 -12.87 -17.64
CA ALA A 100 -42.16 -13.93 -17.37
C ALA A 100 -41.67 -15.33 -17.78
N ASP A 101 -40.82 -15.42 -18.79
CA ASP A 101 -40.38 -16.63 -19.47
C ASP A 101 -38.87 -16.95 -19.27
N GLY A 102 -38.18 -16.20 -18.42
CA GLY A 102 -36.75 -16.43 -18.15
C GLY A 102 -36.05 -15.24 -17.52
N MET A 103 -34.72 -15.26 -17.60
CA MET A 103 -33.85 -14.24 -17.03
C MET A 103 -32.73 -13.87 -18.00
N ALA A 104 -32.27 -12.65 -17.96
CA ALA A 104 -31.03 -12.22 -18.61
C ALA A 104 -30.05 -11.65 -17.61
N GLN A 105 -28.76 -11.84 -17.83
CA GLN A 105 -27.66 -11.36 -17.01
C GLN A 105 -26.75 -10.43 -17.79
N THR A 106 -26.12 -9.49 -17.07
CA THR A 106 -25.08 -8.61 -17.59
C THR A 106 -23.81 -8.73 -16.75
N SER A 107 -22.66 -8.54 -17.38
CA SER A 107 -21.35 -8.42 -16.75
C SER A 107 -20.60 -7.14 -17.15
N ASP A 108 -21.29 -6.20 -17.81
CA ASP A 108 -20.74 -4.95 -18.35
C ASP A 108 -21.65 -3.74 -18.11
N GLY A 109 -22.41 -3.78 -17.00
CA GLY A 109 -23.25 -2.68 -16.54
C GLY A 109 -24.54 -2.51 -17.34
N GLY A 110 -24.94 -3.54 -18.10
CA GLY A 110 -26.15 -3.50 -18.91
C GLY A 110 -25.93 -3.09 -20.37
N ALA A 111 -24.67 -3.01 -20.82
CA ALA A 111 -24.36 -2.81 -22.24
C ALA A 111 -24.81 -4.03 -23.10
N HIS A 112 -24.60 -5.23 -22.54
CA HIS A 112 -25.06 -6.47 -23.14
C HIS A 112 -25.79 -7.33 -22.10
N TRP A 113 -26.85 -8.01 -22.57
CA TRP A 113 -27.65 -8.91 -21.77
C TRP A 113 -27.63 -10.31 -22.39
N GLN A 114 -27.25 -11.32 -21.59
CA GLN A 114 -27.20 -12.72 -22.01
C GLN A 114 -28.35 -13.48 -21.35
N GLU A 115 -29.16 -14.17 -22.14
CA GLU A 115 -30.19 -15.03 -21.60
C GLU A 115 -29.61 -16.24 -20.88
N VAL A 116 -30.20 -16.57 -19.73
CA VAL A 116 -29.86 -17.70 -18.92
C VAL A 116 -31.06 -18.60 -18.69
N LEU A 117 -30.83 -19.91 -18.81
CA LEU A 117 -31.88 -20.93 -18.68
C LEU A 117 -32.33 -21.15 -17.22
N THR A 118 -31.67 -20.51 -16.25
CA THR A 118 -31.98 -20.64 -14.82
C THR A 118 -32.98 -19.58 -14.39
N THR A 119 -33.93 -19.96 -13.53
CA THR A 119 -34.86 -19.04 -12.90
C THR A 119 -34.39 -18.56 -11.53
N GLU A 120 -33.23 -19.07 -11.05
CA GLU A 120 -32.63 -18.66 -9.80
C GLU A 120 -31.71 -17.45 -10.02
N ALA A 121 -31.91 -16.43 -9.19
CA ALA A 121 -31.08 -15.24 -9.23
C ALA A 121 -29.64 -15.60 -8.81
N PRO A 122 -28.59 -15.11 -9.51
CA PRO A 122 -27.22 -15.37 -9.14
C PRO A 122 -26.91 -14.80 -7.76
N SER A 123 -26.15 -15.56 -6.97
CA SER A 123 -25.67 -15.10 -5.67
C SER A 123 -24.55 -14.05 -5.83
N VAL A 124 -24.44 -13.14 -4.87
CA VAL A 124 -23.44 -12.05 -4.86
C VAL A 124 -22.00 -12.56 -4.79
N ASP A 125 -21.79 -13.80 -4.33
CA ASP A 125 -20.50 -14.32 -3.86
C ASP A 125 -19.58 -14.94 -4.95
N SER A 126 -19.90 -14.82 -6.20
CA SER A 126 -19.11 -15.46 -7.26
C SER A 126 -18.05 -14.52 -7.87
N GLY A 127 -16.91 -14.38 -7.19
CA GLY A 127 -15.70 -13.75 -7.78
C GLY A 127 -14.83 -13.07 -6.70
N ALA A 128 -13.52 -13.30 -6.77
CA ALA A 128 -12.55 -12.75 -5.82
C ALA A 128 -12.52 -11.20 -5.75
N ASP A 129 -13.01 -10.53 -6.79
CA ASP A 129 -13.06 -9.05 -6.90
C ASP A 129 -14.48 -8.49 -6.79
N ALA A 130 -15.47 -9.32 -6.48
CA ALA A 130 -16.86 -8.89 -6.39
C ALA A 130 -17.07 -7.98 -5.16
N MET A 131 -17.52 -6.76 -5.41
CA MET A 131 -17.87 -5.79 -4.39
C MET A 131 -19.38 -5.59 -4.39
N GLY A 132 -20.10 -6.33 -3.55
CA GLY A 132 -21.55 -6.23 -3.44
C GLY A 132 -22.02 -4.84 -2.99
N ILE A 133 -23.29 -4.52 -3.21
CA ILE A 133 -23.88 -3.21 -2.92
C ILE A 133 -23.67 -2.78 -1.46
N ASP A 134 -23.79 -3.71 -0.52
CA ASP A 134 -23.62 -3.39 0.90
C ASP A 134 -22.17 -3.01 1.21
N ALA A 135 -21.20 -3.68 0.57
CA ALA A 135 -19.79 -3.33 0.69
C ALA A 135 -19.50 -1.97 0.04
N ILE A 136 -20.10 -1.68 -1.11
CA ILE A 136 -19.99 -0.36 -1.77
C ILE A 136 -20.58 0.73 -0.87
N ALA A 137 -21.77 0.52 -0.33
CA ALA A 137 -22.42 1.48 0.58
C ALA A 137 -21.55 1.73 1.83
N LYS A 138 -20.97 0.68 2.39
CA LYS A 138 -20.07 0.78 3.53
C LYS A 138 -18.80 1.58 3.18
N LEU A 139 -18.17 1.32 2.05
CA LEU A 139 -16.99 2.09 1.62
C LEU A 139 -17.32 3.56 1.40
N LEU A 140 -18.43 3.88 0.74
CA LEU A 140 -18.84 5.27 0.50
C LEU A 140 -19.17 6.00 1.80
N SER A 141 -19.64 5.30 2.85
CA SER A 141 -19.87 5.91 4.15
C SER A 141 -18.60 6.37 4.86
N LEU A 142 -17.42 5.85 4.46
CA LEU A 142 -16.14 6.26 5.02
C LEU A 142 -15.71 7.66 4.56
N GLU A 143 -16.22 8.14 3.43
CA GLU A 143 -15.88 9.47 2.89
C GLU A 143 -16.65 10.63 3.54
N THR A 144 -17.71 10.35 4.27
CA THR A 144 -18.55 11.37 4.88
C THR A 144 -18.01 11.74 6.27
N ASP A 145 -17.69 13.02 6.47
CA ASP A 145 -17.13 13.58 7.72
C ASP A 145 -18.08 13.55 8.91
N GLY A 146 -18.63 12.42 9.33
CA GLY A 146 -19.41 12.36 10.57
C GLY A 146 -20.67 13.22 10.66
N THR A 147 -20.92 14.15 9.74
CA THR A 147 -22.26 14.65 9.49
C THR A 147 -23.05 13.48 8.97
N PRO A 148 -24.20 13.12 9.57
CA PRO A 148 -25.08 12.16 8.94
C PRO A 148 -25.37 12.78 7.57
N ALA A 149 -24.68 12.26 6.54
CA ALA A 149 -25.03 12.63 5.21
C ALA A 149 -26.49 12.26 5.12
N VAL A 150 -27.30 13.27 4.97
CA VAL A 150 -28.61 13.10 4.39
C VAL A 150 -28.30 12.50 3.02
N GLY A 151 -27.82 11.25 2.97
CA GLY A 151 -27.39 10.65 1.74
C GLY A 151 -26.48 9.45 1.71
N GLY A 152 -25.67 9.09 2.72
CA GLY A 152 -24.70 7.99 2.56
C GLY A 152 -25.39 6.62 2.40
N ALA A 153 -25.98 6.07 3.43
CA ALA A 153 -26.85 4.90 3.33
C ALA A 153 -28.20 5.20 2.62
N ALA A 154 -28.66 6.45 2.67
CA ALA A 154 -29.88 6.88 1.98
C ALA A 154 -29.68 7.05 0.45
N THR A 155 -28.45 7.22 -0.05
CA THR A 155 -28.22 7.44 -1.50
C THR A 155 -28.28 6.13 -2.29
N VAL A 156 -27.90 5.01 -1.69
CA VAL A 156 -28.06 3.67 -2.31
C VAL A 156 -29.54 3.23 -2.27
N GLN A 157 -30.37 3.84 -1.40
CA GLN A 157 -31.83 3.63 -1.34
C GLN A 157 -32.62 4.73 -2.06
N LYS A 158 -31.95 5.59 -2.84
CA LYS A 158 -32.62 6.61 -3.61
C LYS A 158 -33.64 5.98 -4.57
N ARG A 159 -34.92 6.29 -4.38
CA ARG A 159 -35.99 5.90 -5.27
C ARG A 159 -36.29 7.03 -6.24
N VAL A 160 -36.48 6.69 -7.50
CA VAL A 160 -36.92 7.60 -8.55
C VAL A 160 -38.22 7.05 -9.05
N ASP A 161 -39.24 7.89 -9.04
CA ASP A 161 -40.60 7.52 -9.47
C ASP A 161 -40.86 7.93 -10.91
N ILE A 162 -40.11 8.90 -11.44
CA ILE A 162 -40.30 9.47 -12.78
C ILE A 162 -38.94 9.61 -13.48
N VAL A 163 -38.91 9.24 -14.76
CA VAL A 163 -37.70 9.39 -15.62
C VAL A 163 -38.12 10.15 -16.89
N THR A 164 -37.32 11.12 -17.28
CA THR A 164 -37.46 11.79 -18.59
C THR A 164 -36.42 11.20 -19.55
N LEU A 165 -36.92 10.59 -20.64
CA LEU A 165 -36.07 10.00 -21.68
C LEU A 165 -36.45 10.61 -23.03
N ASN A 166 -35.51 11.25 -23.71
CA ASN A 166 -35.72 11.92 -24.99
C ASN A 166 -36.91 12.91 -25.01
N GLY A 167 -37.09 13.64 -23.90
CA GLY A 167 -38.19 14.62 -23.73
C GLY A 167 -39.54 14.02 -23.34
N THR A 168 -39.65 12.68 -23.25
CA THR A 168 -40.84 11.98 -22.78
C THR A 168 -40.71 11.56 -21.33
N VAL A 169 -41.75 11.78 -20.54
CA VAL A 169 -41.82 11.43 -19.12
C VAL A 169 -42.42 10.04 -18.95
N PHE A 170 -41.79 9.19 -18.15
CA PHE A 170 -42.24 7.84 -17.86
C PHE A 170 -42.29 7.59 -16.36
N ASP A 171 -43.31 6.88 -15.91
CA ASP A 171 -43.35 6.30 -14.57
C ASP A 171 -42.36 5.16 -14.47
N VAL A 172 -41.67 5.07 -13.34
CA VAL A 172 -40.65 4.06 -13.08
C VAL A 172 -41.25 2.88 -12.32
N LYS A 173 -41.13 1.66 -12.85
CA LYS A 173 -41.52 0.43 -12.15
C LYS A 173 -40.58 0.13 -10.99
N GLN A 174 -39.28 0.23 -11.21
CA GLN A 174 -38.23 -0.02 -10.24
C GLN A 174 -37.01 0.84 -10.55
N SER A 175 -36.35 1.38 -9.51
CA SER A 175 -35.06 2.04 -9.64
C SER A 175 -34.08 1.50 -8.59
N GLN A 176 -32.79 1.49 -8.93
CA GLN A 176 -31.74 1.06 -8.04
C GLN A 176 -30.47 1.87 -8.33
N PHE A 177 -29.85 2.42 -7.27
CA PHE A 177 -28.57 3.08 -7.34
C PHE A 177 -27.52 2.20 -6.68
N VAL A 178 -26.36 2.04 -7.33
CA VAL A 178 -25.18 1.34 -6.80
C VAL A 178 -24.20 2.31 -6.18
N THR A 179 -24.08 3.51 -6.77
CA THR A 179 -23.37 4.64 -6.16
C THR A 179 -24.28 5.88 -6.18
N PRO A 180 -23.94 6.98 -5.50
CA PRO A 180 -24.69 8.23 -5.59
C PRO A 180 -24.89 8.75 -7.02
N LYS A 181 -23.98 8.38 -7.94
CA LYS A 181 -24.01 8.83 -9.34
C LYS A 181 -24.64 7.82 -10.28
N VAL A 182 -24.38 6.53 -10.06
CA VAL A 182 -24.73 5.46 -11.02
C VAL A 182 -25.92 4.68 -10.54
N GLY A 183 -26.95 4.63 -11.37
CA GLY A 183 -28.18 3.91 -11.10
C GLY A 183 -28.92 3.47 -12.36
N TRP A 184 -29.84 2.55 -12.21
CA TRP A 184 -30.69 1.99 -13.26
C TRP A 184 -32.17 2.14 -12.92
N ALA A 185 -32.98 2.25 -13.94
CA ALA A 185 -34.44 2.24 -13.79
C ALA A 185 -35.10 1.34 -14.84
N LEU A 186 -36.10 0.61 -14.39
CA LEU A 186 -36.98 -0.21 -15.20
C LEU A 186 -38.22 0.61 -15.57
N LEU A 187 -38.41 0.80 -16.86
CA LEU A 187 -39.57 1.53 -17.40
C LEU A 187 -40.68 0.55 -17.86
N PRO A 188 -41.94 1.03 -18.06
CA PRO A 188 -42.98 0.22 -18.64
C PRO A 188 -42.62 -0.27 -20.05
N SER A 189 -43.14 -1.42 -20.44
CA SER A 189 -42.87 -2.07 -21.74
C SER A 189 -43.38 -1.27 -22.97
N THR A 190 -44.15 -0.22 -22.75
CA THR A 190 -44.63 0.69 -23.80
C THR A 190 -43.59 1.66 -24.33
N THR A 191 -42.39 1.67 -23.70
CA THR A 191 -41.27 2.46 -24.17
C THR A 191 -40.56 1.73 -25.29
N ASN A 192 -40.22 2.40 -26.40
CA ASN A 192 -39.38 1.87 -27.46
C ASN A 192 -37.87 1.93 -27.04
N SER A 193 -37.53 1.53 -25.82
CA SER A 193 -36.17 1.53 -25.35
C SER A 193 -35.37 0.39 -25.97
N LYS A 194 -34.09 0.64 -26.25
CA LYS A 194 -33.14 -0.34 -26.81
C LYS A 194 -32.66 -1.36 -25.78
N SER A 195 -32.76 -1.01 -24.51
CA SER A 195 -32.33 -1.81 -23.36
C SER A 195 -33.53 -2.06 -22.43
N PRO A 196 -33.58 -3.19 -21.71
CA PRO A 196 -34.58 -3.41 -20.67
C PRO A 196 -34.51 -2.38 -19.54
N LEU A 197 -33.37 -1.74 -19.34
CA LEU A 197 -33.11 -0.75 -18.31
C LEU A 197 -32.58 0.55 -18.94
N VAL A 198 -32.95 1.68 -18.35
CA VAL A 198 -32.27 2.96 -18.58
C VAL A 198 -31.27 3.23 -17.48
N LEU A 199 -30.20 3.95 -17.81
CA LEU A 199 -29.03 4.20 -16.97
C LEU A 199 -28.89 5.68 -16.64
N THR A 200 -28.47 6.00 -15.43
CA THR A 200 -27.99 7.34 -15.06
C THR A 200 -26.54 7.23 -14.53
N VAL A 201 -25.72 8.24 -14.81
CA VAL A 201 -24.35 8.37 -14.31
C VAL A 201 -24.08 9.71 -13.62
N ASP A 202 -25.14 10.49 -13.39
CA ASP A 202 -25.12 11.82 -12.76
C ASP A 202 -26.10 11.93 -11.58
N GLY A 203 -26.41 10.80 -10.97
CA GLY A 203 -27.31 10.72 -9.81
C GLY A 203 -28.79 10.89 -10.17
N GLY A 204 -29.20 10.60 -11.40
CA GLY A 204 -30.58 10.65 -11.84
C GLY A 204 -31.01 12.02 -12.37
N GLN A 205 -30.08 12.93 -12.67
CA GLN A 205 -30.38 14.19 -13.33
C GLN A 205 -30.73 13.97 -14.81
N THR A 206 -29.96 13.08 -15.46
CA THR A 206 -30.22 12.62 -16.82
C THR A 206 -30.27 11.10 -16.89
N TRP A 207 -31.06 10.60 -17.84
CA TRP A 207 -31.24 9.17 -18.10
C TRP A 207 -30.97 8.86 -19.57
N ILE A 208 -30.31 7.76 -19.81
CA ILE A 208 -29.89 7.31 -21.15
C ILE A 208 -30.39 5.90 -21.44
N ASP A 209 -30.76 5.67 -22.69
CA ASP A 209 -31.21 4.39 -23.20
C ASP A 209 -30.02 3.59 -23.74
N GLY A 210 -29.53 2.64 -22.93
CA GLY A 210 -28.37 1.83 -23.21
C GLY A 210 -27.06 2.50 -22.79
N MET A 211 -25.95 1.74 -22.94
CA MET A 211 -24.62 2.16 -22.54
C MET A 211 -23.97 3.03 -23.63
N THR A 212 -23.58 4.26 -23.26
CA THR A 212 -22.73 5.12 -24.10
C THR A 212 -21.25 5.01 -23.71
N GLU A 213 -20.33 5.47 -24.57
CA GLU A 213 -18.91 5.52 -24.23
C GLU A 213 -18.60 6.42 -23.04
N ASP A 214 -19.27 7.59 -22.97
CA ASP A 214 -19.12 8.53 -21.84
C ASP A 214 -19.64 7.89 -20.53
N ALA A 215 -20.78 7.22 -20.57
CA ALA A 215 -21.30 6.52 -19.40
C ALA A 215 -20.36 5.40 -18.94
N ARG A 216 -19.80 4.64 -19.89
CA ARG A 216 -18.80 3.61 -19.59
C ARG A 216 -17.56 4.19 -18.93
N ALA A 217 -17.06 5.32 -19.43
CA ALA A 217 -15.89 6.00 -18.85
C ALA A 217 -16.18 6.48 -17.41
N ILE A 218 -17.36 7.05 -17.14
CA ILE A 218 -17.77 7.46 -15.80
C ILE A 218 -17.88 6.24 -14.86
N MET A 219 -18.51 5.16 -15.30
CA MET A 219 -18.63 3.94 -14.50
C MET A 219 -17.27 3.31 -14.18
N LEU A 220 -16.33 3.32 -15.13
CA LEU A 220 -14.95 2.86 -14.89
C LEU A 220 -14.24 3.76 -13.87
N GLY A 221 -14.47 5.07 -13.91
CA GLY A 221 -14.00 6.03 -12.92
C GLY A 221 -14.53 5.71 -11.52
N GLU A 222 -15.83 5.47 -11.37
CA GLU A 222 -16.46 5.07 -10.10
C GLU A 222 -15.91 3.72 -9.59
N LYS A 223 -15.75 2.73 -10.46
CA LYS A 223 -15.13 1.45 -10.09
C LYS A 223 -13.70 1.63 -9.59
N THR A 224 -12.92 2.46 -10.28
CA THR A 224 -11.54 2.78 -9.88
C THR A 224 -11.52 3.47 -8.52
N HIS A 225 -12.43 4.41 -8.29
CA HIS A 225 -12.56 5.11 -7.02
C HIS A 225 -12.90 4.14 -5.87
N LEU A 226 -13.90 3.27 -6.03
CA LEU A 226 -14.27 2.26 -5.04
C LEU A 226 -13.11 1.28 -4.75
N THR A 227 -12.36 0.90 -5.77
CA THR A 227 -11.18 0.04 -5.60
C THR A 227 -10.10 0.72 -4.74
N LYS A 228 -9.87 2.02 -4.97
CA LYS A 228 -8.95 2.82 -4.16
C LYS A 228 -9.44 2.96 -2.71
N LEU A 229 -10.72 3.23 -2.50
CA LEU A 229 -11.30 3.29 -1.16
C LEU A 229 -11.18 1.96 -0.41
N LYS A 230 -11.43 0.84 -1.09
CA LYS A 230 -11.27 -0.49 -0.52
C LYS A 230 -9.81 -0.74 -0.10
N ALA A 231 -8.87 -0.41 -0.98
CA ALA A 231 -7.44 -0.53 -0.68
C ALA A 231 -7.04 0.34 0.51
N GLU A 232 -7.50 1.59 0.56
CA GLU A 232 -7.25 2.50 1.69
C GLU A 232 -7.84 1.95 2.99
N ALA A 233 -9.12 1.57 2.99
CA ALA A 233 -9.80 1.03 4.18
C ALA A 233 -9.11 -0.24 4.71
N SER A 234 -8.58 -1.09 3.81
CA SER A 234 -7.90 -2.32 4.18
C SER A 234 -6.60 -2.13 4.96
N LEU A 235 -6.08 -0.90 5.03
CA LEU A 235 -4.88 -0.58 5.81
C LEU A 235 -5.16 -0.37 7.31
N TYR A 236 -6.42 -0.35 7.74
CA TYR A 236 -6.82 -0.03 9.11
C TYR A 236 -7.51 -1.22 9.77
N ILE A 237 -7.34 -1.33 11.09
CA ILE A 237 -7.88 -2.45 11.88
C ILE A 237 -9.40 -2.41 11.94
N ASP A 238 -9.95 -1.22 12.04
CA ASP A 238 -11.37 -0.99 12.25
C ASP A 238 -11.92 0.12 11.33
N GLU A 239 -13.23 0.19 11.27
CA GLU A 239 -13.94 1.18 10.47
C GLU A 239 -13.71 2.61 10.93
N ALA A 240 -13.55 2.84 12.23
CA ALA A 240 -13.30 4.18 12.76
C ALA A 240 -11.93 4.71 12.32
N GLY A 241 -10.91 3.87 12.36
CA GLY A 241 -9.58 4.18 11.84
C GLY A 241 -9.59 4.43 10.34
N ALA A 242 -10.25 3.57 9.55
CA ALA A 242 -10.40 3.74 8.12
C ALA A 242 -11.13 5.05 7.77
N LYS A 243 -12.26 5.33 8.44
CA LYS A 243 -13.04 6.57 8.26
C LYS A 243 -12.21 7.81 8.57
N ALA A 244 -11.52 7.82 9.71
CA ALA A 244 -10.67 8.94 10.10
C ALA A 244 -9.55 9.19 9.08
N ALA A 245 -8.95 8.12 8.52
CA ALA A 245 -7.90 8.23 7.53
C ALA A 245 -8.38 8.74 6.17
N ILE A 246 -9.52 8.23 5.68
CA ILE A 246 -10.08 8.61 4.39
C ILE A 246 -10.63 10.05 4.44
N GLY A 247 -11.22 10.46 5.57
CA GLY A 247 -11.73 11.81 5.79
C GLY A 247 -10.64 12.88 5.96
N SER A 248 -9.44 12.52 6.47
CA SER A 248 -8.33 13.45 6.72
C SER A 248 -7.35 13.49 5.54
N SER A 249 -6.77 14.67 5.28
CA SER A 249 -5.66 14.80 4.31
C SER A 249 -4.39 14.14 4.84
N TRP A 250 -4.15 14.25 6.15
CA TRP A 250 -3.04 13.61 6.85
C TRP A 250 -3.53 12.56 7.85
N LYS A 251 -2.78 11.48 8.02
CA LYS A 251 -3.05 10.47 9.03
C LYS A 251 -1.77 10.00 9.68
N LEU A 252 -1.79 9.93 11.01
CA LEU A 252 -0.72 9.40 11.85
C LEU A 252 -1.17 8.07 12.48
N ILE A 253 -0.37 7.03 12.36
CA ILE A 253 -0.67 5.71 12.92
C ILE A 253 0.56 5.19 13.67
N PRO A 254 0.54 5.21 14.98
CA PRO A 254 -0.42 5.85 15.89
C PRO A 254 -0.22 7.38 16.00
N GLU A 255 -1.20 8.11 16.55
CA GLU A 255 -1.09 9.55 16.85
C GLU A 255 -0.28 9.84 18.13
N GLN A 256 0.01 8.81 18.91
CA GLN A 256 0.80 8.89 20.14
C GLN A 256 1.92 7.87 20.07
N ALA A 257 3.13 8.33 20.33
CA ALA A 257 4.33 7.50 20.25
C ALA A 257 5.28 7.81 21.41
N SER A 258 6.28 6.98 21.59
CA SER A 258 7.37 7.14 22.56
C SER A 258 8.73 7.01 21.86
N PRO A 259 9.83 7.44 22.49
CA PRO A 259 11.17 7.18 21.95
C PRO A 259 11.38 5.70 21.58
N GLY A 260 11.83 5.44 20.37
CA GLY A 260 12.02 4.12 19.81
C GLY A 260 10.85 3.60 18.97
N ASP A 261 9.70 4.24 18.99
CA ASP A 261 8.56 3.84 18.17
C ASP A 261 8.70 4.29 16.70
N ILE A 262 7.83 3.79 15.85
CA ILE A 262 7.63 4.26 14.47
C ILE A 262 6.19 4.70 14.32
N VAL A 263 6.00 5.82 13.62
CA VAL A 263 4.67 6.30 13.21
C VAL A 263 4.57 6.18 11.69
N LEU A 264 3.53 5.56 11.18
CA LEU A 264 3.17 5.61 9.78
C LEU A 264 2.48 6.94 9.52
N VAL A 265 2.98 7.70 8.55
CA VAL A 265 2.35 8.93 8.10
C VAL A 265 1.81 8.71 6.70
N ARG A 266 0.55 9.04 6.50
CA ARG A 266 -0.13 8.99 5.19
C ARG A 266 -0.67 10.35 4.80
N HIS A 267 -0.71 10.58 3.49
CA HIS A 267 -1.30 11.76 2.87
C HIS A 267 -1.90 11.42 1.51
N LYS A 268 -2.96 12.14 1.11
CA LYS A 268 -3.63 11.91 -0.20
C LYS A 268 -2.76 12.35 -1.38
N GLU A 269 -1.93 13.37 -1.19
CA GLU A 269 -1.08 13.97 -2.24
C GLU A 269 0.41 13.71 -1.97
N PRO A 270 1.29 13.79 -2.99
CA PRO A 270 2.73 13.72 -2.79
C PRO A 270 3.22 14.86 -1.90
N GLY A 271 4.25 14.61 -1.12
CA GLY A 271 4.78 15.61 -0.21
C GLY A 271 5.99 15.13 0.59
N SER A 272 6.36 15.90 1.58
CA SER A 272 7.42 15.56 2.51
C SER A 272 7.15 16.11 3.90
N ILE A 273 7.77 15.49 4.91
CA ILE A 273 7.68 15.88 6.31
C ILE A 273 9.07 16.25 6.79
N SER A 274 9.20 17.40 7.45
CA SER A 274 10.39 17.75 8.22
C SER A 274 10.23 17.24 9.64
N TRP A 275 11.11 16.33 10.07
CA TRP A 275 11.08 15.72 11.40
C TRP A 275 12.48 15.57 11.97
N GLN A 276 12.72 16.15 13.15
CA GLN A 276 14.01 16.07 13.86
C GLN A 276 15.21 16.42 12.96
N GLY A 277 15.07 17.49 12.17
CA GLY A 277 16.14 17.98 11.29
C GLY A 277 16.36 17.16 10.01
N LYS A 278 15.51 16.17 9.73
CA LYS A 278 15.52 15.37 8.50
C LYS A 278 14.25 15.57 7.71
N THR A 279 14.34 15.47 6.39
CA THR A 279 13.17 15.48 5.48
C THR A 279 12.86 14.05 5.06
N TYR A 280 11.60 13.66 5.21
CA TYR A 280 11.06 12.36 4.83
C TYR A 280 10.09 12.59 3.68
N THR A 281 10.45 12.14 2.49
CA THR A 281 9.59 12.21 1.30
C THR A 281 8.58 11.07 1.35
N LEU A 282 7.31 11.40 1.15
CA LEU A 282 6.26 10.40 1.05
C LEU A 282 6.39 9.63 -0.27
N GLN A 283 6.29 8.32 -0.19
CA GLN A 283 6.35 7.41 -1.33
C GLN A 283 4.95 7.03 -1.77
N PRO A 284 4.67 6.91 -3.08
CA PRO A 284 3.37 6.47 -3.55
C PRO A 284 3.08 5.04 -3.08
N TYR A 285 1.88 4.81 -2.56
CA TYR A 285 1.40 3.49 -2.20
C TYR A 285 -0.12 3.42 -2.27
N GLU A 286 -0.64 2.57 -3.14
CA GLU A 286 -2.07 2.37 -3.41
C GLU A 286 -2.83 3.70 -3.60
N ALA A 287 -3.78 4.02 -2.71
CA ALA A 287 -4.65 5.20 -2.84
C ALA A 287 -4.02 6.51 -2.35
N GLY A 288 -2.72 6.56 -2.07
CA GLY A 288 -2.09 7.79 -1.57
C GLY A 288 -0.58 7.68 -1.46
N TYR A 289 -0.04 8.42 -0.49
CA TYR A 289 1.40 8.50 -0.23
C TYR A 289 1.65 8.24 1.24
N PHE A 290 2.80 7.64 1.56
CA PHE A 290 3.14 7.36 2.95
C PHE A 290 4.65 7.50 3.20
N THR A 291 5.03 7.60 4.47
CA THR A 291 6.40 7.41 4.95
C THR A 291 6.38 6.86 6.37
N TYR A 292 7.46 6.22 6.78
CA TYR A 292 7.73 5.94 8.18
C TYR A 292 8.33 7.18 8.84
N LEU A 293 7.88 7.47 10.05
CA LEU A 293 8.44 8.52 10.91
C LEU A 293 9.02 7.84 12.15
N PRO A 294 10.32 7.52 12.16
CA PRO A 294 10.96 6.94 13.33
C PRO A 294 11.09 7.99 14.43
N ILE A 295 10.84 7.57 15.67
CA ILE A 295 10.93 8.42 16.85
C ILE A 295 12.28 8.18 17.54
N PRO A 296 13.30 9.04 17.33
CA PRO A 296 14.61 8.84 17.92
C PRO A 296 14.58 8.82 19.44
N MET A 297 15.53 8.12 20.07
CA MET A 297 15.65 8.09 21.53
C MET A 297 15.86 9.48 22.15
N SER A 298 16.41 10.42 21.40
CA SER A 298 16.68 11.81 21.83
C SER A 298 15.48 12.74 21.72
N VAL A 299 14.34 12.30 21.17
CA VAL A 299 13.18 13.17 21.01
C VAL A 299 12.62 13.59 22.37
N LYS A 300 12.26 14.86 22.49
CA LYS A 300 11.66 15.39 23.72
C LYS A 300 10.17 15.04 23.78
N VAL A 301 9.69 14.82 25.00
CA VAL A 301 8.25 14.70 25.29
C VAL A 301 7.53 15.99 24.88
N GLY A 302 6.37 15.88 24.26
CA GLY A 302 5.60 17.03 23.81
C GLY A 302 4.72 16.71 22.62
N THR A 303 4.14 17.74 22.05
CA THR A 303 3.28 17.67 20.86
C THR A 303 3.98 18.31 19.68
N TYR A 304 3.87 17.69 18.52
CA TYR A 304 4.55 18.09 17.30
C TYR A 304 3.54 18.14 16.13
N PRO A 305 3.46 19.25 15.39
CA PRO A 305 2.62 19.32 14.21
C PRO A 305 3.21 18.48 13.08
N ILE A 306 2.38 17.67 12.46
CA ILE A 306 2.70 16.87 11.26
C ILE A 306 1.57 17.13 10.24
N GLY A 307 1.80 18.03 9.30
CA GLY A 307 0.73 18.52 8.44
C GLY A 307 -0.36 19.20 9.25
N ASP A 308 -1.60 18.79 9.08
CA ASP A 308 -2.77 19.25 9.86
C ASP A 308 -3.03 18.42 11.13
N GLN A 309 -2.20 17.40 11.39
CA GLN A 309 -2.32 16.51 12.53
C GLN A 309 -1.32 16.86 13.64
N THR A 310 -1.55 16.30 14.83
CA THR A 310 -0.67 16.47 15.99
C THR A 310 -0.15 15.12 16.47
N LEU A 311 1.17 14.92 16.40
CA LEU A 311 1.84 13.78 16.99
C LEU A 311 2.19 14.07 18.45
N THR A 312 1.72 13.23 19.38
CA THR A 312 2.04 13.33 20.80
C THR A 312 3.16 12.36 21.18
N ILE A 313 4.30 12.88 21.63
CA ILE A 313 5.39 12.07 22.16
C ILE A 313 5.27 11.96 23.68
N LYS A 314 5.12 10.72 24.15
CA LYS A 314 5.03 10.37 25.57
C LYS A 314 6.38 9.95 26.14
N ALA A 315 6.58 10.22 27.44
CA ALA A 315 7.76 9.72 28.14
C ALA A 315 7.73 8.18 28.20
N LYS A 316 8.89 7.57 27.98
CA LYS A 316 9.14 6.16 28.23
C LYS A 316 10.34 6.03 29.14
N LYS A 317 10.21 5.28 30.23
CA LYS A 317 11.31 4.98 31.13
C LYS A 317 12.05 3.77 30.60
N PHE A 318 13.35 3.90 30.45
CA PHE A 318 14.24 2.79 30.11
C PHE A 318 15.07 2.42 31.34
N GLU A 319 15.29 1.14 31.51
CA GLU A 319 16.10 0.62 32.61
C GLU A 319 17.58 0.66 32.28
N THR A 320 18.43 0.40 33.28
CA THR A 320 19.88 0.40 33.12
C THR A 320 20.42 -1.02 33.26
N GLN A 321 21.32 -1.39 32.36
CA GLN A 321 22.03 -2.66 32.35
C GLN A 321 23.53 -2.42 32.56
N TYR A 322 24.14 -3.20 33.45
CA TYR A 322 25.56 -3.19 33.72
C TYR A 322 26.19 -4.47 33.19
N LEU A 323 27.08 -4.35 32.22
CA LEU A 323 27.80 -5.47 31.61
C LEU A 323 29.26 -5.48 32.02
N LYS A 324 29.79 -6.66 32.28
CA LYS A 324 31.22 -6.89 32.38
C LYS A 324 31.68 -7.64 31.13
N VAL A 325 32.65 -7.10 30.45
CA VAL A 325 33.28 -7.72 29.27
C VAL A 325 34.79 -7.81 29.46
N THR A 326 35.43 -8.71 28.73
CA THR A 326 36.89 -8.84 28.75
C THR A 326 37.58 -7.63 28.11
N GLU A 327 38.84 -7.39 28.44
CA GLU A 327 39.67 -6.33 27.80
C GLU A 327 39.73 -6.50 26.28
N GLN A 328 39.79 -7.75 25.81
CA GLN A 328 39.78 -8.06 24.37
C GLN A 328 38.49 -7.62 23.73
N MET A 329 37.34 -7.88 24.35
CA MET A 329 36.03 -7.40 23.83
C MET A 329 35.94 -5.87 23.89
N GLU A 330 36.41 -5.25 24.97
CA GLU A 330 36.39 -3.78 25.08
C GLU A 330 37.26 -3.14 23.98
N SER A 331 38.42 -3.74 23.65
CA SER A 331 39.29 -3.28 22.58
C SER A 331 38.66 -3.35 21.19
N MET A 332 37.70 -4.26 20.96
CA MET A 332 36.98 -4.33 19.68
C MET A 332 36.24 -3.02 19.35
N LYS A 333 35.72 -2.33 20.35
CA LYS A 333 35.01 -1.05 20.14
C LYS A 333 35.95 0.11 19.77
N GLN A 334 37.25 -0.07 19.95
CA GLN A 334 38.26 0.93 19.60
C GLN A 334 38.75 0.82 18.15
N ASP A 335 38.49 -0.31 17.48
CA ASP A 335 38.86 -0.51 16.07
C ASP A 335 37.87 0.22 15.13
N THR A 336 37.98 1.54 15.13
CA THR A 336 37.12 2.41 14.32
C THR A 336 37.25 2.16 12.83
N ALA A 337 38.39 1.64 12.37
CA ALA A 337 38.62 1.35 10.96
C ALA A 337 37.70 0.22 10.48
N ARG A 338 37.65 -0.91 11.20
CA ARG A 338 36.75 -2.03 10.88
C ARG A 338 35.27 -1.65 11.07
N ILE A 339 34.96 -0.97 12.17
CA ILE A 339 33.60 -0.50 12.46
C ILE A 339 33.10 0.38 11.32
N ASN A 340 33.91 1.35 10.87
CA ASN A 340 33.52 2.25 9.78
C ASN A 340 33.43 1.54 8.42
N ALA A 341 34.25 0.53 8.18
CA ALA A 341 34.16 -0.28 6.97
C ALA A 341 32.86 -1.06 6.92
N ASP A 342 32.46 -1.70 8.02
CA ASP A 342 31.20 -2.41 8.12
C ASP A 342 29.98 -1.48 8.07
N GLN A 343 30.07 -0.31 8.71
CA GLN A 343 29.00 0.69 8.66
C GLN A 343 28.72 1.12 7.22
N LYS A 344 29.73 1.29 6.37
CA LYS A 344 29.54 1.60 4.95
C LYS A 344 28.79 0.50 4.21
N LYS A 345 29.06 -0.78 4.50
CA LYS A 345 28.35 -1.92 3.91
C LYS A 345 26.88 -1.93 4.35
N ILE A 346 26.65 -1.74 5.64
CA ILE A 346 25.31 -1.67 6.23
C ILE A 346 24.50 -0.50 5.64
N ASP A 347 25.12 0.67 5.51
CA ASP A 347 24.48 1.85 4.93
C ASP A 347 24.17 1.64 3.44
N LEU A 348 25.08 1.00 2.70
CA LEU A 348 24.85 0.64 1.30
C LEU A 348 23.68 -0.35 1.17
N ALA A 349 23.64 -1.40 2.01
CA ALA A 349 22.58 -2.40 2.01
C ALA A 349 21.21 -1.77 2.29
N ARG A 350 21.12 -0.77 3.16
CA ARG A 350 19.89 -0.06 3.51
C ARG A 350 19.60 1.19 2.67
N SER A 351 20.50 1.56 1.77
CA SER A 351 20.31 2.73 0.88
C SER A 351 19.27 2.50 -0.21
N LYS A 352 18.97 1.23 -0.50
CA LYS A 352 17.97 0.81 -1.47
C LYS A 352 16.96 -0.10 -0.77
N SER A 353 15.70 0.19 -0.95
CA SER A 353 14.61 -0.65 -0.47
C SER A 353 13.62 -0.88 -1.61
N GLU A 354 12.95 -2.01 -1.59
CA GLU A 354 11.87 -2.28 -2.54
C GLU A 354 10.81 -1.17 -2.45
N PRO A 355 10.31 -0.66 -3.59
CA PRO A 355 9.39 0.47 -3.62
C PRO A 355 7.95 0.10 -3.21
N THR A 356 7.73 -1.14 -2.78
CA THR A 356 6.44 -1.66 -2.32
C THR A 356 6.61 -2.44 -1.03
N PHE A 357 5.56 -2.53 -0.22
CA PHE A 357 5.55 -3.45 0.92
C PHE A 357 5.65 -4.89 0.43
N LEU A 358 6.59 -5.65 0.99
CA LEU A 358 6.75 -7.07 0.68
C LEU A 358 5.93 -7.98 1.60
N PHE A 359 5.38 -7.45 2.69
CA PHE A 359 4.63 -8.18 3.71
C PHE A 359 3.15 -7.75 3.76
N ARG A 360 2.28 -8.63 4.27
CA ARG A 360 0.84 -8.38 4.39
C ARG A 360 0.25 -8.72 5.75
N GLY A 361 1.04 -9.10 6.71
CA GLY A 361 0.55 -9.53 8.01
C GLY A 361 1.43 -9.04 9.15
N PRO A 362 1.05 -9.36 10.39
CA PRO A 362 1.87 -9.04 11.55
C PRO A 362 3.21 -9.75 11.46
N PHE A 363 4.24 -9.13 12.01
CA PHE A 363 5.56 -9.74 12.11
C PHE A 363 5.55 -10.82 13.19
N VAL A 364 6.22 -11.94 12.92
CA VAL A 364 6.40 -13.01 13.90
C VAL A 364 7.72 -12.84 14.65
N LYS A 365 7.78 -13.33 15.89
CA LYS A 365 9.05 -13.38 16.61
C LYS A 365 10.03 -14.30 15.89
N PRO A 366 11.30 -13.87 15.69
CA PRO A 366 12.28 -14.65 14.95
C PRO A 366 12.71 -15.94 15.67
N ILE A 367 12.67 -15.96 16.99
CA ILE A 367 12.92 -17.14 17.83
C ILE A 367 12.03 -17.11 19.09
N GLU A 368 11.80 -18.28 19.66
CA GLU A 368 11.32 -18.42 21.03
C GLU A 368 12.54 -18.41 21.96
N GLY A 369 12.81 -17.25 22.56
CA GLY A 369 13.98 -17.04 23.42
C GLY A 369 13.64 -16.26 24.69
N ILE A 370 14.54 -16.29 25.66
CA ILE A 370 14.41 -15.50 26.88
C ILE A 370 14.86 -14.06 26.56
N LEU A 371 13.97 -13.09 26.73
CA LEU A 371 14.32 -11.68 26.60
C LEU A 371 15.26 -11.28 27.74
N THR A 372 16.55 -11.13 27.42
CA THR A 372 17.60 -10.76 28.38
C THR A 372 17.87 -9.26 28.40
N THR A 373 17.71 -8.60 27.26
CA THR A 373 17.86 -7.14 27.17
C THR A 373 16.77 -6.57 26.27
N PRO A 374 15.79 -5.85 26.85
CA PRO A 374 14.81 -5.08 26.08
C PRO A 374 15.44 -3.92 25.31
N TYR A 375 14.67 -3.41 24.31
CA TYR A 375 15.03 -2.21 23.58
C TYR A 375 15.08 -0.96 24.50
N GLY A 376 16.07 -0.12 24.29
CA GLY A 376 16.20 1.16 24.95
C GLY A 376 16.97 1.13 26.28
N TYR A 377 17.38 -0.04 26.78
CA TYR A 377 18.17 -0.11 28.00
C TYR A 377 19.43 0.72 27.92
N THR A 378 19.66 1.56 28.93
CA THR A 378 20.92 2.30 29.10
C THR A 378 22.02 1.35 29.51
N ARG A 379 23.08 1.21 28.71
CA ARG A 379 24.20 0.28 28.96
C ARG A 379 25.39 0.97 29.60
N TYR A 380 25.91 0.32 30.64
CA TYR A 380 27.22 0.57 31.19
C TYR A 380 28.08 -0.67 30.98
N VAL A 381 29.23 -0.49 30.36
CA VAL A 381 30.23 -1.57 30.12
C VAL A 381 31.45 -1.30 30.98
N ASN A 382 31.81 -2.27 31.83
CA ASN A 382 32.91 -2.14 32.79
C ASN A 382 32.83 -0.86 33.63
N GLY A 383 31.62 -0.47 34.03
CA GLY A 383 31.34 0.71 34.86
C GLY A 383 31.30 2.06 34.11
N LYS A 384 31.60 2.08 32.81
CA LYS A 384 31.53 3.29 31.97
C LYS A 384 30.25 3.30 31.17
N TYR A 385 29.60 4.47 31.01
CA TYR A 385 28.48 4.64 30.09
C TYR A 385 28.90 4.26 28.67
N ASP A 386 28.08 3.45 28.00
CA ASP A 386 28.35 2.98 26.65
C ASP A 386 27.35 3.58 25.65
N SER A 387 26.11 3.16 25.71
CA SER A 387 25.08 3.55 24.73
C SER A 387 23.68 3.14 25.23
N ALA A 388 22.64 3.44 24.46
CA ALA A 388 21.36 2.77 24.59
C ALA A 388 21.36 1.47 23.76
N HIS A 389 20.76 0.40 24.28
CA HIS A 389 20.58 -0.85 23.56
C HIS A 389 19.43 -0.74 22.58
N MET A 390 19.72 -0.67 21.29
CA MET A 390 18.74 -0.39 20.23
C MET A 390 18.20 -1.66 19.57
N ALA A 391 18.01 -2.73 20.34
CA ALA A 391 17.58 -4.05 19.89
C ALA A 391 16.88 -4.83 21.01
N LEU A 392 16.36 -6.01 20.69
CA LEU A 392 16.02 -7.06 21.66
C LEU A 392 17.13 -8.10 21.66
N ASP A 393 17.67 -8.43 22.84
CA ASP A 393 18.54 -9.60 22.98
C ASP A 393 17.70 -10.78 23.49
N LEU A 394 17.58 -11.81 22.65
CA LEU A 394 16.82 -13.02 22.90
C LEU A 394 17.79 -14.20 23.11
N ALA A 395 18.03 -14.58 24.36
CA ALA A 395 18.92 -15.70 24.69
C ALA A 395 18.26 -17.02 24.28
N ALA A 396 19.02 -17.87 23.58
CA ALA A 396 18.63 -19.20 23.19
C ALA A 396 19.88 -20.07 23.00
N LYS A 397 19.72 -21.39 22.98
CA LYS A 397 20.81 -22.32 22.74
C LYS A 397 21.45 -22.04 21.38
N GLU A 398 22.79 -22.10 21.32
CA GLU A 398 23.52 -22.03 20.05
C GLU A 398 22.99 -23.07 19.06
N GLY A 399 22.83 -22.70 17.79
CA GLY A 399 22.25 -23.54 16.77
C GLY A 399 20.71 -23.51 16.72
N THR A 400 20.02 -22.76 17.62
CA THR A 400 18.56 -22.56 17.52
C THR A 400 18.20 -21.91 16.19
N PRO A 401 17.22 -22.45 15.41
CA PRO A 401 16.82 -21.87 14.15
C PRO A 401 16.22 -20.48 14.31
N ILE A 402 16.66 -19.53 13.45
CA ILE A 402 16.16 -18.17 13.37
C ILE A 402 15.25 -18.05 12.15
N LYS A 403 14.03 -17.59 12.37
CA LYS A 403 13.02 -17.38 11.33
C LYS A 403 13.07 -15.96 10.79
N ALA A 404 12.82 -15.79 9.49
CA ALA A 404 12.47 -14.49 8.92
C ALA A 404 11.19 -13.98 9.60
N THR A 405 11.25 -12.76 10.14
CA THR A 405 10.14 -12.18 10.90
C THR A 405 8.93 -11.84 10.01
N ASN A 406 9.17 -11.60 8.71
CA ASN A 406 8.16 -11.48 7.65
C ASN A 406 8.79 -11.69 6.27
N ASP A 407 7.97 -11.60 5.20
CA ASP A 407 8.45 -11.63 3.83
C ASP A 407 9.44 -10.50 3.58
N GLY A 408 10.47 -10.76 2.76
CA GLY A 408 11.48 -9.77 2.47
C GLY A 408 12.54 -10.21 1.47
N VAL A 409 13.46 -9.30 1.19
CA VAL A 409 14.68 -9.53 0.40
C VAL A 409 15.88 -9.39 1.31
N VAL A 410 16.82 -10.31 1.23
CA VAL A 410 18.08 -10.24 1.99
C VAL A 410 18.95 -9.11 1.44
N ALA A 411 18.96 -7.97 2.12
CA ALA A 411 19.76 -6.81 1.75
C ALA A 411 21.25 -7.00 2.06
N LEU A 412 21.56 -7.76 3.11
CA LEU A 412 22.92 -8.12 3.51
C LEU A 412 22.89 -9.45 4.27
N ALA A 413 23.82 -10.35 3.96
CA ALA A 413 24.10 -11.55 4.75
C ALA A 413 25.61 -11.83 4.70
N GLU A 414 26.35 -11.34 5.72
CA GLU A 414 27.81 -11.50 5.80
C GLU A 414 28.33 -11.33 7.24
N PRO A 415 29.56 -11.78 7.52
CA PRO A 415 30.22 -11.51 8.80
C PRO A 415 30.62 -10.03 8.90
N LEU A 416 30.26 -9.41 10.03
CA LEU A 416 30.60 -8.06 10.41
C LEU A 416 31.38 -8.06 11.73
N TYR A 417 32.21 -7.06 11.95
CA TYR A 417 33.18 -7.07 13.04
C TYR A 417 32.52 -7.09 14.43
N LEU A 418 31.60 -6.14 14.70
CA LEU A 418 30.93 -6.07 16.00
C LEU A 418 29.68 -6.95 16.08
N THR A 419 28.90 -7.01 15.04
CA THR A 419 27.63 -7.74 15.06
C THR A 419 27.74 -9.20 14.63
N GLY A 420 28.99 -9.66 14.31
CA GLY A 420 29.23 -11.04 13.89
C GLY A 420 28.50 -11.38 12.59
N ASN A 421 28.19 -12.65 12.38
CA ASN A 421 27.36 -13.04 11.24
C ASN A 421 26.01 -12.37 11.34
N SER A 422 25.69 -11.57 10.34
CA SER A 422 24.53 -10.67 10.36
C SER A 422 23.69 -10.78 9.09
N ILE A 423 22.38 -10.67 9.25
CA ILE A 423 21.42 -10.60 8.17
C ILE A 423 20.60 -9.31 8.33
N TYR A 424 20.37 -8.62 7.21
CA TYR A 424 19.43 -7.53 7.09
C TYR A 424 18.39 -7.92 6.05
N LEU A 425 17.11 -7.94 6.42
CA LEU A 425 15.99 -8.16 5.49
C LEU A 425 15.35 -6.83 5.18
N ASP A 426 15.21 -6.52 3.89
CA ASP A 426 14.38 -5.43 3.39
C ASP A 426 12.92 -5.93 3.28
N HIS A 427 12.01 -5.29 4.00
CA HIS A 427 10.56 -5.55 3.96
C HIS A 427 9.83 -4.59 3.03
N GLY A 428 10.57 -3.77 2.31
CA GLY A 428 10.07 -2.74 1.42
C GLY A 428 9.83 -1.40 2.11
N MET A 429 9.80 -0.36 1.28
CA MET A 429 9.44 1.01 1.66
C MET A 429 10.33 1.60 2.77
N GLY A 430 11.60 1.16 2.89
CA GLY A 430 12.57 1.64 3.88
C GLY A 430 12.50 0.96 5.24
N LEU A 431 11.77 -0.14 5.38
CA LEU A 431 11.71 -0.93 6.62
C LEU A 431 12.61 -2.16 6.51
N PHE A 432 13.52 -2.33 7.48
CA PHE A 432 14.44 -3.46 7.55
C PHE A 432 14.39 -4.13 8.92
N SER A 433 14.57 -5.46 8.96
CA SER A 433 14.89 -6.17 10.17
C SER A 433 16.35 -6.64 10.15
N GLN A 434 16.98 -6.65 11.32
CA GLN A 434 18.37 -7.07 11.50
C GLN A 434 18.45 -8.24 12.48
N TYR A 435 19.26 -9.22 12.12
CA TYR A 435 19.58 -10.42 12.90
C TYR A 435 21.10 -10.49 13.05
N ALA A 436 21.61 -10.53 14.28
CA ALA A 436 23.04 -10.48 14.53
C ALA A 436 23.52 -11.58 15.51
N HIS A 437 24.82 -11.76 15.58
CA HIS A 437 25.56 -12.76 16.39
C HIS A 437 25.31 -14.22 15.97
N LEU A 438 24.92 -14.46 14.71
CA LEU A 438 24.57 -15.79 14.21
C LEU A 438 25.80 -16.72 14.17
N SER A 439 25.58 -18.02 14.44
CA SER A 439 26.60 -19.05 14.21
C SER A 439 26.68 -19.43 12.73
N GLU A 440 25.56 -19.39 12.01
CA GLU A 440 25.44 -19.78 10.61
C GLU A 440 24.49 -18.86 9.86
N LEU A 441 24.88 -18.47 8.64
CA LEU A 441 24.01 -17.78 7.67
C LEU A 441 23.46 -18.85 6.71
N ARG A 442 22.12 -18.96 6.59
CA ARG A 442 21.46 -19.91 5.68
C ARG A 442 20.90 -19.25 4.44
N VAL A 443 21.08 -17.97 4.29
CA VAL A 443 20.69 -17.16 3.14
C VAL A 443 21.85 -16.29 2.71
N LYS A 444 21.79 -15.79 1.49
CA LYS A 444 22.77 -14.86 0.92
C LYS A 444 22.09 -13.57 0.47
N THR A 445 22.86 -12.51 0.35
CA THR A 445 22.40 -11.23 -0.19
C THR A 445 21.73 -11.42 -1.55
N GLY A 446 20.52 -10.86 -1.69
CA GLY A 446 19.66 -10.96 -2.87
C GLY A 446 18.59 -12.05 -2.79
N ASP A 447 18.66 -13.00 -1.86
CA ASP A 447 17.64 -14.03 -1.70
C ASP A 447 16.29 -13.41 -1.28
N ARG A 448 15.19 -13.99 -1.77
CA ARG A 448 13.83 -13.69 -1.29
C ARG A 448 13.42 -14.72 -0.26
N VAL A 449 12.90 -14.26 0.86
CA VAL A 449 12.44 -15.11 1.96
C VAL A 449 10.99 -14.86 2.28
N LYS A 450 10.33 -15.89 2.80
CA LYS A 450 8.98 -15.83 3.33
C LYS A 450 9.00 -15.78 4.85
N GLN A 451 7.92 -15.23 5.44
CA GLN A 451 7.72 -15.29 6.88
C GLN A 451 7.87 -16.72 7.40
N GLY A 452 8.72 -16.90 8.39
CA GLY A 452 8.96 -18.21 9.00
C GLY A 452 10.06 -19.05 8.37
N ASP A 453 10.61 -18.67 7.21
CA ASP A 453 11.76 -19.34 6.61
C ASP A 453 12.97 -19.28 7.56
N ILE A 454 13.72 -20.38 7.66
CA ILE A 454 14.92 -20.44 8.49
C ILE A 454 16.07 -19.76 7.74
N ILE A 455 16.48 -18.59 8.23
CA ILE A 455 17.49 -17.73 7.61
C ILE A 455 18.88 -17.86 8.23
N GLY A 456 18.97 -18.42 9.44
CA GLY A 456 20.25 -18.62 10.14
C GLY A 456 20.08 -19.35 11.46
N LEU A 457 21.14 -19.46 12.22
CA LEU A 457 21.15 -20.11 13.52
C LEU A 457 21.72 -19.18 14.60
N VAL A 458 21.15 -19.23 15.80
CA VAL A 458 21.65 -18.50 16.98
C VAL A 458 23.11 -18.85 17.23
N GLY A 459 23.90 -17.86 17.54
CA GLY A 459 25.33 -18.01 17.87
C GLY A 459 25.81 -16.99 18.89
N THR A 460 27.11 -16.75 18.88
CA THR A 460 27.80 -15.79 19.76
C THR A 460 28.98 -15.12 19.02
N THR A 461 28.83 -14.91 17.71
CA THR A 461 29.85 -14.27 16.88
C THR A 461 29.90 -12.74 17.07
N GLY A 462 31.07 -12.13 16.87
CA GLY A 462 31.28 -10.70 17.06
C GLY A 462 31.37 -10.28 18.53
N PHE A 463 30.85 -9.11 18.89
CA PHE A 463 30.84 -8.58 20.26
C PHE A 463 29.65 -9.15 21.03
N SER A 464 29.76 -10.37 21.51
CA SER A 464 28.73 -11.11 22.23
C SER A 464 29.30 -11.79 23.47
N THR A 465 28.57 -11.82 24.58
CA THR A 465 28.96 -12.45 25.84
C THR A 465 28.42 -13.88 26.01
N GLY A 466 27.59 -14.35 25.09
CA GLY A 466 26.97 -15.69 25.12
C GLY A 466 25.93 -15.86 24.02
N PRO A 467 25.45 -17.09 23.81
CA PRO A 467 24.53 -17.38 22.72
C PRO A 467 23.19 -16.64 22.85
N HIS A 468 22.90 -15.77 21.88
CA HIS A 468 21.66 -15.01 21.78
C HIS A 468 21.45 -14.51 20.35
N LEU A 469 20.23 -14.11 20.05
CA LEU A 469 19.90 -13.31 18.87
C LEU A 469 19.76 -11.85 19.28
N HIS A 470 20.55 -10.97 18.69
CA HIS A 470 20.37 -9.52 18.73
C HIS A 470 19.49 -9.13 17.55
N PHE A 471 18.30 -8.62 17.84
CA PHE A 471 17.26 -8.37 16.85
C PHE A 471 16.70 -6.96 16.93
N THR A 472 16.66 -6.24 15.80
CA THR A 472 16.07 -4.91 15.74
C THR A 472 15.42 -4.62 14.39
N PHE A 473 14.60 -3.54 14.35
CA PHE A 473 14.10 -2.91 13.14
C PHE A 473 14.83 -1.61 12.83
N TRP A 474 14.84 -1.27 11.55
CA TRP A 474 15.34 0.01 11.05
C TRP A 474 14.29 0.64 10.14
N ALA A 475 14.00 1.92 10.36
CA ALA A 475 13.18 2.74 9.47
C ALA A 475 14.02 3.93 9.02
N HIS A 476 14.26 4.05 7.72
CA HIS A 476 15.10 5.12 7.14
C HIS A 476 16.43 5.34 7.89
N ASN A 477 17.17 4.31 8.17
CA ASN A 477 18.44 4.37 8.91
C ASN A 477 18.33 4.78 10.40
N ILE A 478 17.16 4.68 11.00
CA ILE A 478 16.95 4.87 12.44
C ILE A 478 16.45 3.55 13.03
N GLN A 479 17.11 3.10 14.09
CA GLN A 479 16.70 1.90 14.81
C GLN A 479 15.40 2.14 15.58
N ALA A 480 14.52 1.16 15.54
CA ALA A 480 13.22 1.18 16.17
C ALA A 480 12.99 -0.04 17.07
N ASN A 481 12.12 0.09 18.03
CA ASN A 481 11.75 -0.97 18.95
C ASN A 481 11.00 -2.10 18.23
N PRO A 482 11.53 -3.34 18.20
CA PRO A 482 10.85 -4.44 17.55
C PRO A 482 9.53 -4.85 18.20
N ASP A 483 9.33 -4.62 19.49
CA ASP A 483 8.12 -5.00 20.22
C ASP A 483 6.83 -4.42 19.63
N ILE A 484 6.92 -3.21 19.03
CA ILE A 484 5.76 -2.58 18.40
C ILE A 484 5.22 -3.38 17.21
N PHE A 485 6.05 -4.21 16.57
CA PHE A 485 5.66 -5.03 15.43
C PHE A 485 5.04 -6.36 15.83
N PHE A 486 5.37 -6.89 17.02
CA PHE A 486 4.84 -8.17 17.51
C PHE A 486 3.53 -8.02 18.28
N ASN A 487 3.42 -6.99 19.12
CA ASN A 487 2.32 -6.84 20.07
C ASN A 487 1.28 -5.79 19.65
N THR A 488 1.72 -4.66 19.11
CA THR A 488 0.88 -3.56 18.66
C THR A 488 1.53 -2.96 17.42
N THR A 489 1.23 -3.51 16.27
CA THR A 489 1.84 -2.96 15.07
C THR A 489 1.18 -1.61 14.73
N PRO A 490 1.94 -0.55 14.45
CA PRO A 490 1.40 0.67 13.90
C PRO A 490 0.87 0.47 12.48
N PHE A 491 1.10 -0.71 11.89
CA PHE A 491 0.75 -1.10 10.52
C PHE A 491 -0.10 -2.36 10.52
N GLN A 492 -1.16 -2.40 11.32
CA GLN A 492 -2.09 -3.52 11.24
C GLN A 492 -2.94 -3.38 10.00
N TRP A 493 -2.93 -4.42 9.20
CA TRP A 493 -3.72 -4.55 8.00
C TRP A 493 -5.03 -5.26 8.35
N VAL A 494 -6.14 -4.74 7.89
CA VAL A 494 -7.41 -5.45 7.94
C VAL A 494 -7.30 -6.64 7.00
N LYS A 495 -7.48 -7.86 7.53
CA LYS A 495 -7.48 -9.10 6.77
C LYS A 495 -8.72 -9.19 5.89
#